data_6661394520d29c55bcc1c50ab2e3590b
#
_entry.id   6661394520d29c55bcc1c50ab2e3590b
#
_cell.length_a   1.000
_cell.length_b   1.000
_cell.length_c   1.000
_cell.angle_alpha   90.00
_cell.angle_beta   90.00
_cell.angle_gamma   90.00
#
_symmetry.space_group_name_H-M   'P 1'
#
loop_
_entity.id
_entity.type
_entity.pdbx_description
1 polymer ?
#
loop_
_entity_poly.entity_id
_entity_poly.type
_entity_poly.pdbx_seq_one_letter_code
_entity_poly.pdbx_strand_id
1 'polypeptide(L)'
;MSFTDSGNLIKEKSHLLISSIQVSEFINRCIRIQFKLYQNAIKNPALEFKKDYRSTDDYREKMNAILDIIKTDIVDNFTFIDDGFSKMNCQNIFIYGFSYDFNDSLLVEIARQHKAILITNDADYANYGNDFQIVTSNKFLLMSH
;
A
#
# COMPACT_ATOMS: atom_id res chain seq x y z
N MET A 1 -11.63 -27.21 -8.44
CA MET A 1 -10.54 -26.25 -8.72
C MET A 1 -9.91 -25.84 -7.41
N SER A 2 -8.65 -26.16 -7.21
CA SER A 2 -7.95 -25.77 -5.98
C SER A 2 -7.51 -24.31 -6.08
N PHE A 3 -7.54 -23.58 -4.96
CA PHE A 3 -7.14 -22.16 -4.85
C PHE A 3 -5.69 -21.89 -5.30
N THR A 4 -4.86 -22.89 -5.46
CA THR A 4 -3.48 -22.80 -5.94
C THR A 4 -3.35 -22.50 -7.43
N ASP A 5 -4.31 -22.91 -8.26
CA ASP A 5 -4.26 -22.67 -9.71
C ASP A 5 -4.60 -21.22 -10.09
N SER A 6 -5.45 -20.55 -9.31
CA SER A 6 -5.82 -19.15 -9.59
C SER A 6 -4.66 -18.17 -9.38
N GLY A 7 -3.82 -18.43 -8.36
CA GLY A 7 -2.65 -17.58 -8.06
C GLY A 7 -1.58 -17.66 -9.14
N ASN A 8 -1.35 -18.83 -9.71
CA ASN A 8 -0.38 -19.01 -10.79
C ASN A 8 -0.88 -18.41 -12.12
N LEU A 9 -2.18 -18.50 -12.41
CA LEU A 9 -2.76 -17.90 -13.63
C LEU A 9 -2.63 -16.37 -13.64
N ILE A 10 -2.78 -15.73 -12.48
CA ILE A 10 -2.60 -14.27 -12.34
C ILE A 10 -1.13 -13.91 -12.59
N LYS A 11 -0.18 -14.68 -12.06
CA LYS A 11 1.25 -14.44 -12.20
C LYS A 11 1.76 -14.59 -13.63
N GLU A 12 1.18 -15.49 -14.40
CA GLU A 12 1.56 -15.73 -15.81
C GLU A 12 0.95 -14.73 -16.81
N LYS A 13 -0.15 -14.06 -16.47
CA LYS A 13 -0.92 -13.22 -17.40
C LYS A 13 -1.04 -11.75 -17.01
N SER A 14 -0.63 -11.36 -15.82
CA SER A 14 -0.84 -10.02 -15.29
C SER A 14 0.46 -9.37 -14.86
N HIS A 15 0.67 -8.12 -15.25
CA HIS A 15 1.76 -7.30 -14.71
C HIS A 15 1.33 -6.73 -13.36
N LEU A 16 2.14 -6.94 -12.34
CA LEU A 16 1.97 -6.29 -11.05
C LEU A 16 2.52 -4.86 -11.15
N LEU A 17 1.67 -3.89 -10.88
CA LEU A 17 2.02 -2.47 -10.93
C LEU A 17 2.19 -1.93 -9.51
N ILE A 18 3.12 -1.02 -9.32
CA ILE A 18 3.31 -0.32 -8.05
C ILE A 18 3.70 1.14 -8.29
N SER A 19 3.04 2.04 -7.58
CA SER A 19 3.29 3.48 -7.62
C SER A 19 4.15 3.94 -6.45
N SER A 20 4.67 5.15 -6.52
CA SER A 20 5.52 5.74 -5.47
C SER A 20 4.79 5.82 -4.12
N ILE A 21 3.48 6.07 -4.13
CA ILE A 21 2.69 6.17 -2.90
C ILE A 21 2.61 4.82 -2.17
N GLN A 22 2.42 3.72 -2.90
CA GLN A 22 2.39 2.37 -2.32
C GLN A 22 3.75 1.99 -1.73
N VAL A 23 4.84 2.32 -2.41
CA VAL A 23 6.20 2.13 -1.87
C VAL A 23 6.39 2.94 -0.59
N SER A 24 5.97 4.21 -0.59
CA SER A 24 6.05 5.06 0.60
C SER A 24 5.25 4.51 1.78
N GLU A 25 4.02 4.06 1.53
CA GLU A 25 3.18 3.44 2.57
C GLU A 25 3.79 2.15 3.10
N PHE A 26 4.32 1.31 2.23
CA PHE A 26 5.01 0.08 2.63
C PHE A 26 6.18 0.38 3.57
N ILE A 27 7.08 1.31 3.20
CA ILE A 27 8.22 1.70 4.03
C ILE A 27 7.74 2.22 5.38
N ASN A 28 6.79 3.16 5.36
CA ASN A 28 6.29 3.79 6.58
C ASN A 28 5.61 2.78 7.51
N ARG A 29 4.81 1.88 6.96
CA ARG A 29 4.12 0.84 7.74
C ARG A 29 5.13 -0.13 8.37
N CYS A 30 6.07 -0.64 7.59
CA CYS A 30 7.08 -1.57 8.09
C CYS A 30 7.93 -0.95 9.21
N ILE A 31 8.45 0.26 9.02
CA ILE A 31 9.30 0.89 10.04
C ILE A 31 8.52 1.29 11.30
N ARG A 32 7.22 1.60 11.17
CA ARG A 32 6.36 1.87 12.34
C ARG A 32 6.08 0.61 13.16
N ILE A 33 5.94 -0.55 12.50
CA ILE A 33 5.85 -1.84 13.18
C ILE A 33 7.16 -2.11 13.95
N GLN A 34 8.32 -1.91 13.32
CA GLN A 34 9.61 -2.09 13.99
C GLN A 34 9.78 -1.14 15.18
N PHE A 35 9.38 0.10 15.04
CA PHE A 35 9.38 1.05 16.16
C PHE A 35 8.53 0.55 17.34
N LYS A 36 7.34 0.01 17.06
CA LYS A 36 6.48 -0.54 18.12
C LYS A 36 7.13 -1.73 18.83
N LEU A 37 7.79 -2.61 18.08
CA LEU A 37 8.56 -3.72 18.66
C LEU A 37 9.72 -3.21 19.51
N TYR A 38 10.42 -2.19 19.05
CA TYR A 38 11.53 -1.54 19.81
C TYR A 38 11.02 -0.92 21.13
N GLN A 39 9.91 -0.16 21.10
CA GLN A 39 9.28 0.38 22.31
C GLN A 39 8.96 -0.73 23.33
N ASN A 40 8.43 -1.85 22.86
CA ASN A 40 8.08 -2.99 23.72
C ASN A 40 9.34 -3.67 24.30
N ALA A 41 10.39 -3.83 23.50
CA ALA A 41 11.64 -4.45 23.94
C ALA A 41 12.34 -3.63 25.04
N ILE A 42 12.35 -2.30 24.89
CA ILE A 42 12.92 -1.37 25.88
C ILE A 42 11.95 -1.10 27.05
N LYS A 43 10.70 -1.53 26.93
CA LYS A 43 9.64 -1.27 27.91
C LYS A 43 9.41 0.23 28.15
N ASN A 44 9.55 1.04 27.11
CA ASN A 44 9.32 2.47 27.16
C ASN A 44 8.35 2.92 26.05
N PRO A 45 7.04 2.99 26.34
CA PRO A 45 6.04 3.41 25.38
C PRO A 45 6.06 4.92 25.09
N ALA A 46 6.78 5.71 25.87
CA ALA A 46 6.87 7.17 25.72
C ALA A 46 7.91 7.60 24.68
N LEU A 47 8.71 6.68 24.12
CA LEU A 47 9.66 7.00 23.06
C LEU A 47 8.96 7.58 21.83
N GLU A 48 9.56 8.64 21.28
CA GLU A 48 9.11 9.30 20.08
C GLU A 48 9.86 8.79 18.85
N PHE A 49 9.11 8.49 17.78
CA PHE A 49 9.70 7.92 16.56
C PHE A 49 10.81 8.79 15.96
N LYS A 50 10.55 10.08 15.79
CA LYS A 50 11.50 10.98 15.13
C LYS A 50 12.68 11.38 16.04
N LYS A 51 12.40 11.56 17.31
CA LYS A 51 13.37 12.09 18.27
C LYS A 51 14.28 11.00 18.84
N ASP A 52 13.68 9.87 19.23
CA ASP A 52 14.38 8.88 20.03
C ASP A 52 14.79 7.63 19.22
N TYR A 53 13.98 7.25 18.19
CA TYR A 53 14.22 6.02 17.45
C TYR A 53 15.06 6.20 16.19
N ARG A 54 14.86 7.27 15.41
CA ARG A 54 15.53 7.44 14.11
C ARG A 54 17.06 7.52 14.18
N SER A 55 17.62 7.85 15.33
CA SER A 55 19.06 7.92 15.57
C SER A 55 19.69 6.61 16.07
N THR A 56 18.89 5.58 16.31
CA THR A 56 19.36 4.29 16.84
C THR A 56 19.94 3.38 15.77
N ASP A 57 20.81 2.46 16.20
CA ASP A 57 21.32 1.40 15.31
C ASP A 57 20.21 0.44 14.87
N ASP A 58 19.24 0.17 15.75
CA ASP A 58 18.07 -0.65 15.41
C ASP A 58 17.29 -0.05 14.23
N TYR A 59 17.01 1.27 14.26
CA TYR A 59 16.37 1.95 13.14
C TYR A 59 17.15 1.77 11.84
N ARG A 60 18.47 1.97 11.89
CA ARG A 60 19.35 1.84 10.71
C ARG A 60 19.31 0.44 10.13
N GLU A 61 19.42 -0.58 10.98
CA GLU A 61 19.37 -1.98 10.58
C GLU A 61 18.02 -2.34 9.96
N LYS A 62 16.92 -1.98 10.63
CA LYS A 62 15.56 -2.29 10.14
C LYS A 62 15.23 -1.53 8.86
N MET A 63 15.62 -0.26 8.76
CA MET A 63 15.41 0.51 7.53
C MET A 63 16.19 -0.08 6.35
N ASN A 64 17.46 -0.45 6.55
CA ASN A 64 18.24 -1.11 5.50
C ASN A 64 17.58 -2.42 5.04
N ALA A 65 17.11 -3.26 5.96
CA ALA A 65 16.41 -4.49 5.61
C ALA A 65 15.12 -4.22 4.80
N ILE A 66 14.35 -3.20 5.16
CA ILE A 66 13.14 -2.80 4.41
C ILE A 66 13.51 -2.33 2.99
N LEU A 67 14.54 -1.50 2.86
CA LEU A 67 14.99 -1.01 1.56
C LEU A 67 15.59 -2.12 0.69
N ASP A 68 16.23 -3.12 1.29
CA ASP A 68 16.74 -4.29 0.56
C ASP A 68 15.60 -5.15 -0.01
N ILE A 69 14.51 -5.34 0.74
CA ILE A 69 13.29 -6.00 0.22
C ILE A 69 12.76 -5.26 -1.01
N ILE A 70 12.74 -3.92 -0.99
CA ILE A 70 12.29 -3.14 -2.16
C ILE A 70 13.22 -3.33 -3.34
N LYS A 71 14.54 -3.26 -3.13
CA LYS A 71 15.55 -3.38 -4.20
C LYS A 71 15.62 -4.77 -4.83
N THR A 72 15.19 -5.80 -4.11
CA THR A 72 15.16 -7.18 -4.59
C THR A 72 13.74 -7.59 -4.97
N ASP A 73 12.88 -7.84 -4.00
CA ASP A 73 11.59 -8.49 -4.23
C ASP A 73 10.60 -7.59 -4.98
N ILE A 74 10.57 -6.28 -4.65
CA ILE A 74 9.63 -5.35 -5.29
C ILE A 74 10.11 -5.04 -6.72
N VAL A 75 11.39 -4.72 -6.91
CA VAL A 75 11.95 -4.43 -8.24
C VAL A 75 11.82 -5.62 -9.19
N ASP A 76 12.02 -6.84 -8.70
CA ASP A 76 11.98 -8.04 -9.53
C ASP A 76 10.56 -8.49 -9.89
N ASN A 77 9.56 -8.14 -9.07
CA ASN A 77 8.19 -8.63 -9.25
C ASN A 77 7.17 -7.57 -9.68
N PHE A 78 7.49 -6.29 -9.59
CA PHE A 78 6.57 -5.20 -9.90
C PHE A 78 7.13 -4.26 -10.97
N THR A 79 6.25 -3.74 -11.80
CA THR A 79 6.57 -2.63 -12.69
C THR A 79 6.28 -1.31 -11.99
N PHE A 80 7.29 -0.46 -11.87
CA PHE A 80 7.12 0.89 -11.31
C PHE A 80 6.39 1.77 -12.31
N ILE A 81 5.35 2.45 -11.85
CA ILE A 81 4.55 3.36 -12.67
C ILE A 81 4.53 4.76 -12.06
N ASP A 82 4.37 5.74 -12.92
CA ASP A 82 4.12 7.12 -12.52
C ASP A 82 2.71 7.26 -11.95
N ASP A 83 2.56 8.07 -10.91
CA ASP A 83 1.27 8.34 -10.29
C ASP A 83 0.32 9.10 -11.23
N GLY A 84 0.86 9.85 -12.19
CA GLY A 84 0.07 10.64 -13.14
C GLY A 84 -0.66 11.81 -12.49
N PHE A 85 -0.22 12.25 -11.32
CA PHE A 85 -0.88 13.27 -10.49
C PHE A 85 -1.22 14.57 -11.25
N SER A 86 -0.33 15.03 -12.13
CA SER A 86 -0.54 16.24 -12.93
C SER A 86 -1.72 16.15 -13.92
N LYS A 87 -2.20 14.94 -14.22
CA LYS A 87 -3.29 14.67 -15.15
C LYS A 87 -4.60 14.26 -14.45
N MET A 88 -4.56 14.15 -13.11
CA MET A 88 -5.72 13.74 -12.33
C MET A 88 -6.76 14.85 -12.22
N ASN A 89 -8.03 14.46 -12.15
CA ASN A 89 -9.10 15.38 -11.81
C ASN A 89 -9.07 15.69 -10.32
N CYS A 90 -8.81 16.95 -9.97
CA CYS A 90 -8.76 17.40 -8.59
C CYS A 90 -10.02 17.09 -7.78
N GLN A 91 -11.18 17.06 -8.44
CA GLN A 91 -12.46 16.74 -7.77
C GLN A 91 -12.54 15.27 -7.34
N ASN A 92 -11.77 14.38 -7.95
CA ASN A 92 -11.76 12.97 -7.59
C ASN A 92 -10.78 12.64 -6.47
N ILE A 93 -9.73 13.45 -6.30
CA ILE A 93 -8.66 13.19 -5.33
C ILE A 93 -8.73 14.06 -4.08
N PHE A 94 -9.31 15.25 -4.16
CA PHE A 94 -9.52 16.14 -3.01
C PHE A 94 -10.96 16.03 -2.50
N ILE A 95 -11.30 14.85 -1.99
CA ILE A 95 -12.62 14.54 -1.47
C ILE A 95 -12.59 14.66 0.05
N TYR A 96 -13.61 15.30 0.62
CA TYR A 96 -13.82 15.39 2.06
C TYR A 96 -14.88 14.39 2.52
N GLY A 97 -14.59 13.72 3.66
CA GLY A 97 -15.53 12.82 4.32
C GLY A 97 -14.81 11.83 5.24
N PHE A 98 -15.55 11.21 6.16
CA PHE A 98 -14.98 10.26 7.15
C PHE A 98 -14.37 9.01 6.52
N SER A 99 -14.83 8.65 5.33
CA SER A 99 -14.46 7.40 4.65
C SER A 99 -13.55 7.66 3.45
N TYR A 100 -13.03 8.87 3.28
CA TYR A 100 -12.14 9.22 2.19
C TYR A 100 -10.78 9.63 2.74
N ASP A 101 -9.74 8.95 2.29
CA ASP A 101 -8.35 9.29 2.50
C ASP A 101 -7.73 9.76 1.19
N PHE A 102 -6.82 10.74 1.26
CA PHE A 102 -6.17 11.27 0.06
C PHE A 102 -5.39 10.18 -0.68
N ASN A 103 -4.66 9.34 0.06
CA ASN A 103 -3.87 8.28 -0.53
C ASN A 103 -4.75 7.24 -1.23
N ASP A 104 -5.88 6.88 -0.62
CA ASP A 104 -6.84 5.94 -1.21
C ASP A 104 -7.47 6.53 -2.48
N SER A 105 -7.88 7.80 -2.44
CA SER A 105 -8.40 8.52 -3.60
C SER A 105 -7.40 8.55 -4.74
N LEU A 106 -6.13 8.77 -4.44
CA LEU A 106 -5.04 8.77 -5.40
C LEU A 106 -4.83 7.38 -6.02
N LEU A 107 -4.84 6.31 -5.20
CA LEU A 107 -4.70 4.93 -5.68
C LEU A 107 -5.87 4.52 -6.59
N VAL A 108 -7.09 4.93 -6.28
CA VAL A 108 -8.25 4.69 -7.13
C VAL A 108 -8.09 5.39 -8.50
N GLU A 109 -7.64 6.65 -8.52
CA GLU A 109 -7.39 7.37 -9.77
C GLU A 109 -6.25 6.73 -10.59
N ILE A 110 -5.19 6.26 -9.93
CA ILE A 110 -4.11 5.50 -10.59
C ILE A 110 -4.68 4.23 -11.24
N ALA A 111 -5.50 3.48 -10.51
CA ALA A 111 -6.13 2.26 -11.03
C ALA A 111 -7.01 2.57 -12.25
N ARG A 112 -7.81 3.64 -12.20
CA ARG A 112 -8.63 4.10 -13.34
C ARG A 112 -7.80 4.48 -14.56
N GLN A 113 -6.74 5.28 -14.37
CA GLN A 113 -5.86 5.74 -15.47
C GLN A 113 -5.15 4.58 -16.16
N HIS A 114 -4.71 3.59 -15.39
CA HIS A 114 -4.02 2.41 -15.93
C HIS A 114 -4.96 1.27 -16.32
N LYS A 115 -6.28 1.43 -16.12
CA LYS A 115 -7.28 0.35 -16.28
C LYS A 115 -6.84 -0.91 -15.51
N ALA A 116 -6.29 -0.70 -14.34
CA ALA A 116 -5.74 -1.74 -13.49
C ALA A 116 -6.77 -2.22 -12.46
N ILE A 117 -6.58 -3.45 -12.00
CA ILE A 117 -7.33 -4.02 -10.89
C ILE A 117 -6.64 -3.64 -9.60
N LEU A 118 -7.35 -3.06 -8.65
CA LEU A 118 -6.83 -2.76 -7.32
C LEU A 118 -6.89 -4.01 -6.44
N ILE A 119 -5.75 -4.42 -5.91
CA ILE A 119 -5.66 -5.51 -4.94
C ILE A 119 -5.60 -4.89 -3.55
N THR A 120 -6.65 -5.05 -2.76
CA THR A 120 -6.75 -4.46 -1.43
C THR A 120 -7.61 -5.31 -0.51
N ASN A 121 -7.42 -5.15 0.80
CA ASN A 121 -8.28 -5.74 1.82
C ASN A 121 -8.92 -4.68 2.73
N ASP A 122 -8.75 -3.41 2.38
CA ASP A 122 -9.27 -2.27 3.10
C ASP A 122 -10.73 -2.01 2.70
N ALA A 123 -11.63 -2.00 3.69
CA ALA A 123 -13.06 -1.79 3.50
C ALA A 123 -13.42 -0.39 2.99
N ASP A 124 -12.56 0.60 3.22
CA ASP A 124 -12.82 2.00 2.84
C ASP A 124 -12.95 2.19 1.33
N TYR A 125 -12.36 1.28 0.54
CA TYR A 125 -12.53 1.30 -0.93
C TYR A 125 -13.96 1.06 -1.42
N ALA A 126 -14.85 0.56 -0.57
CA ALA A 126 -16.29 0.47 -0.89
C ALA A 126 -16.94 1.84 -1.17
N ASN A 127 -16.33 2.92 -0.71
CA ASN A 127 -16.87 4.28 -0.84
C ASN A 127 -16.56 4.94 -2.19
N TYR A 128 -15.71 4.34 -3.02
CA TYR A 128 -15.18 4.94 -4.25
C TYR A 128 -15.94 4.60 -5.53
N GLY A 129 -17.12 3.99 -5.44
CA GLY A 129 -17.93 3.62 -6.59
C GLY A 129 -17.47 2.32 -7.27
N ASN A 130 -18.12 1.95 -8.38
CA ASN A 130 -17.96 0.66 -9.05
C ASN A 130 -17.36 0.78 -10.46
N ASP A 131 -16.70 1.88 -10.77
CA ASP A 131 -16.12 2.15 -12.09
C ASP A 131 -14.67 1.65 -12.24
N PHE A 132 -14.17 0.93 -11.25
CA PHE A 132 -12.89 0.21 -11.26
C PHE A 132 -13.06 -1.15 -10.59
N GLN A 133 -12.13 -2.06 -10.84
CA GLN A 133 -12.20 -3.42 -10.32
C GLN A 133 -11.34 -3.60 -9.07
N ILE A 134 -11.84 -4.37 -8.12
CA ILE A 134 -11.13 -4.74 -6.89
C ILE A 134 -11.00 -6.26 -6.79
N VAL A 135 -9.82 -6.74 -6.39
CA VAL A 135 -9.59 -8.10 -5.89
C VAL A 135 -9.34 -8.02 -4.39
N THR A 136 -10.17 -8.72 -3.62
CA THR A 136 -10.15 -8.64 -2.17
C THR A 136 -10.56 -9.96 -1.52
N SER A 137 -10.11 -10.21 -0.29
CA SER A 137 -10.65 -11.23 0.61
C SER A 137 -11.59 -10.64 1.67
N ASN A 138 -11.79 -9.33 1.68
CA ASN A 138 -12.67 -8.65 2.62
C ASN A 138 -14.14 -8.88 2.24
N LYS A 139 -14.90 -9.53 3.12
CA LYS A 139 -16.30 -9.88 2.89
C LYS A 139 -17.20 -8.66 2.64
N PHE A 140 -16.93 -7.55 3.28
CA PHE A 140 -17.69 -6.32 3.09
C PHE A 140 -17.51 -5.76 1.68
N LEU A 141 -16.27 -5.72 1.18
CA LEU A 141 -15.97 -5.30 -0.18
C LEU A 141 -16.58 -6.23 -1.23
N LEU A 142 -16.59 -7.54 -1.00
CA LEU A 142 -17.21 -8.53 -1.90
C LEU A 142 -18.73 -8.35 -2.03
N MET A 143 -19.37 -7.73 -1.05
CA MET A 143 -20.82 -7.45 -1.06
C MET A 143 -21.18 -6.09 -1.63
N SER A 144 -20.22 -5.16 -1.73
CA SER A 144 -20.42 -3.76 -2.12
C SER A 144 -19.92 -3.43 -3.54
N HIS A 145 -19.19 -4.36 -4.17
CA HIS A 145 -18.66 -4.22 -5.54
C HIS A 145 -19.19 -5.28 -6.49
#